data_af102d65667fe8f0617bbf3815e046d8
#
_entry.id   af102d65667fe8f0617bbf3815e046d8
#
_cell.length_a   1.000
_cell.length_b   1.000
_cell.length_c   1.000
_cell.angle_alpha   90.00
_cell.angle_beta   90.00
_cell.angle_gamma   90.00
#
_symmetry.space_group_name_H-M   'P 1'
#
loop_
_entity.id
_entity.type
_entity.pdbx_description
1 polymer ?
#
loop_
_entity_poly.entity_id
_entity_poly.type
_entity_poly.pdbx_seq_one_letter_code
_entity_poly.pdbx_strand_id
1 'polypeptide(L)'
;PLNFSQAEKLCTDYQADALLILNQLVLYDIVESFPTDDGTYYAYLQAYAQSHWTIHYAGLSREVSFTQADTLLWESNLHYNRTQSLNDLPSRQEALLYLARELGNRLGSSFVPSWQTTRRYIYDLPNLQTGLETFRLQRWNSAINQWLTVINSKDKKAAACAAANIAIAYEMLGDYASACDYAQRAIRLFG
;
A
#
# COMPACT_ATOMS: atom_id res chain seq x y z
N PRO A 1 19.40 20.11 -10.88
CA PRO A 1 18.21 19.48 -11.45
C PRO A 1 18.19 19.70 -12.97
N LEU A 2 17.79 18.67 -13.73
CA LEU A 2 17.56 18.78 -15.16
C LEU A 2 16.38 19.72 -15.41
N ASN A 3 16.49 20.57 -16.43
CA ASN A 3 15.37 21.35 -16.89
C ASN A 3 14.57 20.57 -17.96
N PHE A 4 13.35 21.03 -18.27
CA PHE A 4 12.44 20.38 -19.20
C PHE A 4 13.11 20.09 -20.58
N SER A 5 13.81 21.07 -21.16
CA SER A 5 14.48 20.91 -22.47
C SER A 5 15.60 19.87 -22.45
N GLN A 6 16.32 19.76 -21.34
CA GLN A 6 17.37 18.74 -21.18
C GLN A 6 16.76 17.34 -21.03
N ALA A 7 15.63 17.21 -20.29
CA ALA A 7 14.91 15.95 -20.13
C ALA A 7 14.35 15.47 -21.48
N GLU A 8 13.72 16.34 -22.25
CA GLU A 8 13.19 16.05 -23.59
C GLU A 8 14.31 15.61 -24.55
N LYS A 9 15.45 16.29 -24.52
CA LYS A 9 16.61 15.88 -25.32
C LYS A 9 17.10 14.49 -24.95
N LEU A 10 17.19 14.16 -23.66
CA LEU A 10 17.60 12.82 -23.21
C LEU A 10 16.61 11.76 -23.69
N CYS A 11 15.30 12.01 -23.58
CA CYS A 11 14.30 11.10 -24.09
C CYS A 11 14.48 10.84 -25.60
N THR A 12 14.73 11.90 -26.37
CA THR A 12 14.99 11.80 -27.82
C THR A 12 16.26 11.02 -28.12
N ASP A 13 17.37 11.36 -27.47
CA ASP A 13 18.68 10.74 -27.70
C ASP A 13 18.69 9.24 -27.38
N TYR A 14 17.92 8.82 -26.36
CA TYR A 14 17.83 7.42 -25.92
C TYR A 14 16.55 6.71 -26.39
N GLN A 15 15.70 7.35 -27.20
CA GLN A 15 14.42 6.79 -27.67
C GLN A 15 13.54 6.28 -26.51
N ALA A 16 13.51 7.05 -25.42
CA ALA A 16 12.76 6.73 -24.22
C ALA A 16 11.40 7.44 -24.19
N ASP A 17 10.34 6.74 -23.79
CA ASP A 17 9.00 7.29 -23.66
C ASP A 17 8.86 8.19 -22.43
N ALA A 18 9.71 7.98 -21.43
CA ALA A 18 9.75 8.78 -20.22
C ALA A 18 11.14 8.77 -19.57
N LEU A 19 11.42 9.80 -18.79
CA LEU A 19 12.63 9.91 -17.97
C LEU A 19 12.25 10.05 -16.50
N LEU A 20 12.76 9.15 -15.66
CA LEU A 20 12.62 9.22 -14.23
C LEU A 20 13.85 9.90 -13.62
N ILE A 21 13.64 11.02 -12.94
CA ILE A 21 14.69 11.89 -12.40
C ILE A 21 14.63 11.84 -10.88
N LEU A 22 15.72 11.41 -10.24
CA LEU A 22 15.89 11.57 -8.80
C LEU A 22 16.42 12.98 -8.53
N ASN A 23 15.58 13.84 -7.97
CA ASN A 23 15.95 15.23 -7.67
C ASN A 23 16.67 15.36 -6.34
N GLN A 24 16.25 14.58 -5.35
CA GLN A 24 16.80 14.62 -4.00
C GLN A 24 16.66 13.24 -3.33
N LEU A 25 17.70 12.87 -2.57
CA LEU A 25 17.67 11.72 -1.66
C LEU A 25 18.22 12.18 -0.31
N VAL A 26 17.42 12.00 0.73
CA VAL A 26 17.82 12.24 2.12
C VAL A 26 17.83 10.89 2.83
N LEU A 27 18.95 10.58 3.46
CA LEU A 27 19.15 9.39 4.26
C LEU A 27 19.70 9.81 5.63
N TYR A 28 19.13 9.32 6.71
CA TYR A 28 19.70 9.46 8.05
C TYR A 28 19.31 8.29 8.92
N ASP A 29 20.02 8.13 10.03
CA ASP A 29 19.73 7.08 11.00
C ASP A 29 19.89 7.62 12.43
N ILE A 30 19.21 6.92 13.34
CA ILE A 30 19.27 7.14 14.78
C ILE A 30 19.60 5.80 15.42
N VAL A 31 20.63 5.77 16.29
CA VAL A 31 20.99 4.59 17.07
C VAL A 31 20.96 4.99 18.53
N GLU A 32 20.15 4.29 19.32
CA GLU A 32 20.04 4.54 20.75
C GLU A 32 20.07 3.23 21.55
N SER A 33 20.52 3.32 22.79
CA SER A 33 20.52 2.20 23.73
C SER A 33 20.09 2.67 25.11
N PHE A 34 19.17 1.95 25.71
CA PHE A 34 18.54 2.27 27.00
C PHE A 34 18.78 1.15 28.02
N PRO A 35 18.99 1.49 29.29
CA PRO A 35 18.88 0.53 30.38
C PRO A 35 17.40 0.17 30.60
N THR A 36 17.13 -1.05 30.96
CA THR A 36 15.82 -1.55 31.39
C THR A 36 15.78 -1.70 32.92
N ASP A 37 14.57 -1.81 33.48
CA ASP A 37 14.38 -1.87 34.94
C ASP A 37 15.02 -3.13 35.59
N ASP A 38 15.25 -4.19 34.83
CA ASP A 38 15.89 -5.44 35.26
C ASP A 38 17.41 -5.42 35.14
N GLY A 39 18.01 -4.25 34.79
CA GLY A 39 19.45 -4.08 34.67
C GLY A 39 20.05 -4.60 33.36
N THR A 40 19.21 -4.92 32.38
CA THR A 40 19.64 -5.21 31.01
C THR A 40 19.65 -3.95 30.15
N TYR A 41 20.15 -4.06 28.93
CA TYR A 41 20.17 -3.00 27.92
C TYR A 41 19.45 -3.45 26.67
N TYR A 42 18.67 -2.53 26.12
CA TYR A 42 18.01 -2.65 24.85
C TYR A 42 18.53 -1.56 23.90
N ALA A 43 18.70 -1.87 22.63
CA ALA A 43 19.12 -0.89 21.63
C ALA A 43 18.24 -0.98 20.39
N TYR A 44 18.10 0.14 19.68
CA TYR A 44 17.50 0.16 18.37
C TYR A 44 18.31 1.00 17.39
N LEU A 45 18.16 0.67 16.10
CA LEU A 45 18.60 1.47 14.97
C LEU A 45 17.38 1.76 14.12
N GLN A 46 17.06 3.03 13.95
CA GLN A 46 16.03 3.50 13.04
C GLN A 46 16.68 4.20 11.85
N ALA A 47 16.45 3.71 10.65
CA ALA A 47 16.93 4.35 9.42
C ALA A 47 15.76 4.95 8.65
N TYR A 48 15.93 6.16 8.15
CA TYR A 48 14.95 6.92 7.40
C TYR A 48 15.49 7.28 6.02
N ALA A 49 14.63 7.14 5.00
CA ALA A 49 14.92 7.61 3.65
C ALA A 49 13.75 8.43 3.10
N GLN A 50 14.08 9.51 2.42
CA GLN A 50 13.12 10.29 1.65
C GLN A 50 13.73 10.60 0.28
N SER A 51 12.99 10.31 -0.79
CA SER A 51 13.39 10.60 -2.16
C SER A 51 12.35 11.48 -2.84
N HIS A 52 12.81 12.45 -3.60
CA HIS A 52 11.96 13.30 -4.42
C HIS A 52 12.27 13.04 -5.90
N TRP A 53 11.23 12.72 -6.66
CA TRP A 53 11.32 12.28 -8.04
C TRP A 53 10.49 13.15 -8.95
N THR A 54 10.92 13.23 -10.22
CA THR A 54 10.11 13.78 -11.32
C THR A 54 10.09 12.80 -12.46
N ILE A 55 8.89 12.53 -13.01
CA ILE A 55 8.71 11.81 -14.27
C ILE A 55 8.47 12.86 -15.35
N HIS A 56 9.32 12.87 -16.36
CA HIS A 56 9.15 13.61 -17.59
C HIS A 56 8.66 12.65 -18.68
N TYR A 57 7.54 12.97 -19.32
CA TYR A 57 6.98 12.17 -20.40
C TYR A 57 7.37 12.77 -21.76
N ALA A 58 8.06 11.97 -22.59
CA ALA A 58 8.51 12.40 -23.92
C ALA A 58 7.33 12.83 -24.80
N GLY A 59 7.48 13.94 -25.51
CA GLY A 59 6.46 14.46 -26.41
C GLY A 59 5.19 15.00 -25.73
N LEU A 60 5.10 14.94 -24.40
CA LEU A 60 4.02 15.54 -23.63
C LEU A 60 4.58 16.71 -22.83
N SER A 61 3.96 17.89 -22.93
CA SER A 61 4.34 19.05 -22.10
C SER A 61 3.89 18.81 -20.63
N ARG A 62 4.31 17.68 -20.05
CA ARG A 62 3.86 17.22 -18.72
C ARG A 62 5.00 16.61 -17.94
N GLU A 63 5.13 17.07 -16.71
CA GLU A 63 5.96 16.45 -15.68
C GLU A 63 5.10 16.12 -14.45
N VAL A 64 5.43 15.05 -13.77
CA VAL A 64 4.78 14.63 -12.52
C VAL A 64 5.86 14.46 -11.47
N SER A 65 5.77 15.23 -10.39
CA SER A 65 6.68 15.11 -9.24
C SER A 65 5.97 14.42 -8.08
N PHE A 66 6.70 13.57 -7.37
CA PHE A 66 6.22 12.88 -6.17
C PHE A 66 7.35 12.64 -5.17
N THR A 67 6.99 12.44 -3.93
CA THR A 67 7.92 12.11 -2.84
C THR A 67 7.61 10.72 -2.33
N GLN A 68 8.63 9.94 -2.09
CA GLN A 68 8.54 8.64 -1.46
C GLN A 68 9.40 8.65 -0.19
N ALA A 69 8.86 8.16 0.92
CA ALA A 69 9.57 8.04 2.19
C ALA A 69 9.36 6.65 2.78
N ASP A 70 10.36 6.18 3.50
CA ASP A 70 10.31 4.93 4.22
C ASP A 70 11.16 5.00 5.48
N THR A 71 10.82 4.14 6.46
CA THR A 71 11.52 4.00 7.73
C THR A 71 11.63 2.54 8.07
N LEU A 72 12.82 2.10 8.45
CA LEU A 72 13.06 0.76 8.95
C LEU A 72 13.61 0.82 10.37
N LEU A 73 13.20 -0.13 11.19
CA LEU A 73 13.58 -0.27 12.58
C LEU A 73 14.22 -1.65 12.80
N TRP A 74 15.39 -1.67 13.40
CA TRP A 74 16.03 -2.87 13.94
C TRP A 74 16.12 -2.74 15.44
N GLU A 75 15.86 -3.81 16.13
CA GLU A 75 15.85 -3.88 17.58
C GLU A 75 16.81 -4.98 18.04
N SER A 76 17.54 -4.74 19.13
CA SER A 76 18.42 -5.73 19.71
C SER A 76 17.64 -6.69 20.62
N ASN A 77 18.24 -7.82 20.95
CA ASN A 77 17.85 -8.57 22.12
C ASN A 77 18.24 -7.80 23.39
N LEU A 78 17.72 -8.25 24.55
CA LEU A 78 18.14 -7.74 25.85
C LEU A 78 19.50 -8.33 26.23
N HIS A 79 20.45 -7.47 26.63
CA HIS A 79 21.81 -7.87 27.05
C HIS A 79 22.17 -7.22 28.38
N TYR A 80 22.99 -7.88 29.17
CA TYR A 80 23.57 -7.30 30.41
C TYR A 80 24.61 -6.21 30.14
N ASN A 81 25.00 -6.01 28.89
CA ASN A 81 26.04 -5.05 28.50
C ASN A 81 25.53 -4.18 27.32
N ARG A 82 25.63 -2.87 27.49
CA ARG A 82 25.25 -1.90 26.46
C ARG A 82 25.93 -2.13 25.11
N THR A 83 27.23 -2.49 25.13
CA THR A 83 27.97 -2.74 23.88
C THR A 83 27.42 -3.96 23.13
N GLN A 84 26.98 -5.00 23.85
CA GLN A 84 26.39 -6.18 23.24
C GLN A 84 25.04 -5.85 22.59
N SER A 85 24.18 -5.03 23.24
CA SER A 85 22.92 -4.61 22.62
C SER A 85 23.13 -3.80 21.33
N LEU A 86 24.16 -2.94 21.30
CA LEU A 86 24.52 -2.20 20.09
C LEU A 86 25.11 -3.11 18.99
N ASN A 87 25.87 -4.14 19.35
CA ASN A 87 26.47 -5.08 18.40
C ASN A 87 25.46 -6.04 17.76
N ASP A 88 24.27 -6.20 18.34
CA ASP A 88 23.15 -6.96 17.74
C ASP A 88 22.52 -6.25 16.53
N LEU A 89 22.71 -4.94 16.46
CA LEU A 89 22.15 -4.14 15.36
C LEU A 89 23.04 -4.26 14.12
N PRO A 90 22.46 -4.15 12.92
CA PRO A 90 23.26 -4.02 11.71
C PRO A 90 24.13 -2.76 11.79
N SER A 91 25.23 -2.74 11.06
CA SER A 91 25.99 -1.50 10.92
C SER A 91 25.11 -0.41 10.26
N ARG A 92 25.38 0.85 10.57
CA ARG A 92 24.66 2.00 9.99
C ARG A 92 24.68 1.97 8.46
N GLN A 93 25.82 1.58 7.89
CA GLN A 93 25.97 1.47 6.43
C GLN A 93 25.07 0.37 5.85
N GLU A 94 25.04 -0.81 6.45
CA GLU A 94 24.18 -1.91 6.03
C GLU A 94 22.69 -1.52 6.12
N ALA A 95 22.28 -0.89 7.22
CA ALA A 95 20.92 -0.42 7.42
C ALA A 95 20.48 0.58 6.33
N LEU A 96 21.32 1.56 6.00
CA LEU A 96 21.05 2.54 4.96
C LEU A 96 21.03 1.92 3.56
N LEU A 97 21.91 0.97 3.27
CA LEU A 97 21.91 0.24 2.01
C LEU A 97 20.65 -0.61 1.85
N TYR A 98 20.22 -1.29 2.92
CA TYR A 98 18.99 -2.06 2.92
C TYR A 98 17.78 -1.17 2.68
N LEU A 99 17.69 -0.04 3.40
CA LEU A 99 16.61 0.93 3.24
C LEU A 99 16.57 1.51 1.81
N ALA A 100 17.72 1.89 1.24
CA ALA A 100 17.81 2.39 -0.14
C ALA A 100 17.33 1.33 -1.16
N ARG A 101 17.65 0.06 -0.94
CA ARG A 101 17.18 -1.05 -1.76
C ARG A 101 15.65 -1.22 -1.67
N GLU A 102 15.09 -1.17 -0.47
CA GLU A 102 13.64 -1.28 -0.28
C GLU A 102 12.90 -0.11 -0.94
N LEU A 103 13.42 1.11 -0.79
CA LEU A 103 12.88 2.29 -1.45
C LEU A 103 12.89 2.12 -2.99
N GLY A 104 14.00 1.62 -3.54
CA GLY A 104 14.13 1.33 -4.98
C GLY A 104 13.18 0.24 -5.45
N ASN A 105 13.01 -0.83 -4.70
CA ASN A 105 12.07 -1.92 -5.00
C ASN A 105 10.63 -1.43 -5.04
N ARG A 106 10.22 -0.61 -4.07
CA ARG A 106 8.87 0.00 -4.04
C ARG A 106 8.66 0.95 -5.21
N LEU A 107 9.66 1.75 -5.54
CA LEU A 107 9.60 2.60 -6.72
C LEU A 107 9.45 1.77 -8.00
N GLY A 108 10.29 0.76 -8.19
CA GLY A 108 10.23 -0.13 -9.36
C GLY A 108 8.89 -0.83 -9.49
N SER A 109 8.31 -1.31 -8.39
CA SER A 109 7.00 -1.98 -8.39
C SER A 109 5.85 -1.06 -8.80
N SER A 110 6.01 0.27 -8.72
CA SER A 110 5.01 1.24 -9.17
C SER A 110 4.94 1.38 -10.70
N PHE A 111 5.95 0.90 -11.42
CA PHE A 111 6.04 0.99 -12.89
C PHE A 111 5.74 -0.33 -13.60
N VAL A 112 5.61 -1.43 -12.87
CA VAL A 112 5.30 -2.74 -13.45
C VAL A 112 3.96 -3.24 -12.92
N PRO A 113 3.12 -3.87 -13.75
CA PRO A 113 1.92 -4.52 -13.28
C PRO A 113 2.29 -5.59 -12.25
N SER A 114 1.69 -5.53 -11.08
CA SER A 114 1.90 -6.51 -10.01
C SER A 114 0.58 -7.14 -9.59
N TRP A 115 0.64 -8.45 -9.32
CA TRP A 115 -0.49 -9.14 -8.72
C TRP A 115 -0.55 -8.80 -7.23
N GLN A 116 -1.71 -8.29 -6.79
CA GLN A 116 -1.96 -8.05 -5.37
C GLN A 116 -3.05 -8.98 -4.88
N THR A 117 -2.79 -9.65 -3.75
CA THR A 117 -3.81 -10.42 -3.06
C THR A 117 -4.47 -9.53 -2.02
N THR A 118 -5.74 -9.24 -2.21
CA THR A 118 -6.54 -8.48 -1.26
C THR A 118 -7.59 -9.37 -0.61
N ARG A 119 -7.66 -9.35 0.72
CA ARG A 119 -8.72 -10.06 1.45
C ARG A 119 -9.97 -9.20 1.48
N ARG A 120 -11.13 -9.81 1.19
CA ARG A 120 -12.44 -9.20 1.33
C ARG A 120 -13.24 -9.98 2.35
N TYR A 121 -13.92 -9.25 3.22
CA TYR A 121 -14.80 -9.84 4.24
C TYR A 121 -16.24 -9.75 3.74
N ILE A 122 -16.92 -10.88 3.68
CA ILE A 122 -18.33 -10.98 3.30
C ILE A 122 -19.17 -11.05 4.57
N TYR A 123 -20.22 -10.23 4.62
CA TYR A 123 -21.13 -10.24 5.75
C TYR A 123 -22.05 -11.46 5.68
N ASP A 124 -22.07 -12.19 6.80
CA ASP A 124 -22.84 -13.43 6.99
C ASP A 124 -23.98 -13.16 7.98
N LEU A 125 -25.13 -12.73 7.45
CA LEU A 125 -26.36 -12.55 8.21
C LEU A 125 -27.42 -13.56 7.73
N PRO A 126 -28.37 -13.96 8.58
CA PRO A 126 -29.38 -14.97 8.23
C PRO A 126 -30.14 -14.69 6.93
N ASN A 127 -30.46 -13.42 6.67
CA ASN A 127 -31.16 -12.98 5.47
C ASN A 127 -30.26 -12.82 4.23
N LEU A 128 -28.93 -13.03 4.35
CA LEU A 128 -27.96 -12.98 3.26
C LEU A 128 -27.43 -14.37 2.86
N GLN A 129 -27.78 -15.41 3.59
CA GLN A 129 -27.25 -16.79 3.45
C GLN A 129 -27.41 -17.35 2.04
N THR A 130 -28.58 -17.21 1.44
CA THR A 130 -28.85 -17.75 0.09
C THR A 130 -27.92 -17.13 -0.95
N GLY A 131 -27.66 -15.80 -0.83
CA GLY A 131 -26.69 -15.12 -1.66
C GLY A 131 -25.26 -15.57 -1.39
N LEU A 132 -24.93 -15.83 -0.12
CA LEU A 132 -23.60 -16.28 0.28
C LEU A 132 -23.28 -17.68 -0.27
N GLU A 133 -24.24 -18.60 -0.25
CA GLU A 133 -24.08 -19.94 -0.85
C GLU A 133 -23.81 -19.87 -2.35
N THR A 134 -24.57 -19.03 -3.07
CA THR A 134 -24.36 -18.81 -4.51
C THR A 134 -23.04 -18.12 -4.80
N PHE A 135 -22.62 -17.19 -3.93
CA PHE A 135 -21.33 -16.51 -4.02
C PHE A 135 -20.16 -17.51 -3.85
N ARG A 136 -20.22 -18.40 -2.88
CA ARG A 136 -19.21 -19.46 -2.68
C ARG A 136 -19.08 -20.39 -3.90
N LEU A 137 -20.14 -20.55 -4.67
CA LEU A 137 -20.14 -21.31 -5.93
C LEU A 137 -19.68 -20.47 -7.13
N GLN A 138 -19.13 -19.26 -6.91
CA GLN A 138 -18.67 -18.31 -7.92
C GLN A 138 -19.77 -17.86 -8.91
N ARG A 139 -21.04 -17.97 -8.49
CA ARG A 139 -22.21 -17.50 -9.27
C ARG A 139 -22.54 -16.06 -8.90
N TRP A 140 -21.64 -15.13 -9.24
CA TRP A 140 -21.66 -13.75 -8.77
C TRP A 140 -22.97 -13.02 -9.09
N ASN A 141 -23.45 -13.10 -10.34
CA ASN A 141 -24.71 -12.47 -10.76
C ASN A 141 -25.93 -13.01 -9.99
N SER A 142 -25.97 -14.30 -9.70
CA SER A 142 -27.04 -14.90 -8.92
C SER A 142 -27.02 -14.43 -7.46
N ALA A 143 -25.81 -14.31 -6.88
CA ALA A 143 -25.63 -13.77 -5.53
C ALA A 143 -26.08 -12.31 -5.45
N ILE A 144 -25.69 -11.48 -6.42
CA ILE A 144 -26.14 -10.10 -6.54
C ILE A 144 -27.67 -10.01 -6.55
N ASN A 145 -28.35 -10.79 -7.42
CA ASN A 145 -29.79 -10.77 -7.53
C ASN A 145 -30.49 -11.13 -6.22
N GLN A 146 -29.94 -12.07 -5.46
CA GLN A 146 -30.48 -12.46 -4.16
C GLN A 146 -30.28 -11.35 -3.11
N TRP A 147 -29.12 -10.74 -3.04
CA TRP A 147 -28.87 -9.62 -2.11
C TRP A 147 -29.61 -8.34 -2.47
N LEU A 148 -29.95 -8.12 -3.76
CA LEU A 148 -30.78 -7.01 -4.19
C LEU A 148 -32.19 -7.06 -3.57
N THR A 149 -32.71 -8.23 -3.20
CA THR A 149 -33.98 -8.33 -2.49
C THR A 149 -33.91 -7.79 -1.06
N VAL A 150 -32.70 -7.79 -0.45
CA VAL A 150 -32.47 -7.36 0.93
C VAL A 150 -32.06 -5.89 1.02
N ILE A 151 -31.52 -5.32 -0.05
CA ILE A 151 -30.92 -3.95 -0.05
C ILE A 151 -31.95 -2.84 0.26
N ASN A 152 -33.23 -3.11 0.06
CA ASN A 152 -34.33 -2.19 0.35
C ASN A 152 -35.07 -2.54 1.65
N SER A 153 -34.49 -3.41 2.49
CA SER A 153 -35.06 -3.78 3.78
C SER A 153 -35.19 -2.57 4.71
N LYS A 154 -36.20 -2.60 5.58
CA LYS A 154 -36.33 -1.64 6.68
C LYS A 154 -35.18 -1.78 7.71
N ASP A 155 -34.56 -2.94 7.79
CA ASP A 155 -33.36 -3.17 8.57
C ASP A 155 -32.14 -2.57 7.84
N LYS A 156 -31.76 -1.38 8.27
CA LYS A 156 -30.63 -0.64 7.68
C LYS A 156 -29.31 -1.42 7.74
N LYS A 157 -29.10 -2.18 8.82
CA LYS A 157 -27.88 -2.98 8.98
C LYS A 157 -27.86 -4.10 7.92
N ALA A 158 -28.94 -4.81 7.75
CA ALA A 158 -29.06 -5.85 6.72
C ALA A 158 -28.89 -5.26 5.31
N ALA A 159 -29.52 -4.12 5.04
CA ALA A 159 -29.39 -3.42 3.76
C ALA A 159 -27.94 -2.97 3.47
N ALA A 160 -27.25 -2.44 4.47
CA ALA A 160 -25.85 -2.03 4.37
C ALA A 160 -24.92 -3.23 4.10
N CYS A 161 -25.10 -4.33 4.84
CA CYS A 161 -24.35 -5.57 4.64
C CYS A 161 -24.61 -6.17 3.25
N ALA A 162 -25.87 -6.15 2.77
CA ALA A 162 -26.20 -6.58 1.43
C ALA A 162 -25.50 -5.74 0.37
N ALA A 163 -25.48 -4.41 0.53
CA ALA A 163 -24.80 -3.50 -0.40
C ALA A 163 -23.28 -3.76 -0.43
N ALA A 164 -22.66 -4.00 0.74
CA ALA A 164 -21.24 -4.33 0.81
C ALA A 164 -20.91 -5.66 0.10
N ASN A 165 -21.74 -6.70 0.30
CA ASN A 165 -21.57 -7.97 -0.37
C ASN A 165 -21.77 -7.87 -1.89
N ILE A 166 -22.73 -7.05 -2.35
CA ILE A 166 -22.94 -6.77 -3.77
C ILE A 166 -21.71 -6.07 -4.38
N ALA A 167 -21.13 -5.10 -3.67
CA ALA A 167 -19.91 -4.43 -4.12
C ALA A 167 -18.77 -5.43 -4.39
N ILE A 168 -18.55 -6.37 -3.47
CA ILE A 168 -17.55 -7.42 -3.63
C ILE A 168 -17.87 -8.33 -4.82
N ALA A 169 -19.13 -8.69 -5.03
CA ALA A 169 -19.52 -9.53 -6.17
C ALA A 169 -19.29 -8.82 -7.52
N TYR A 170 -19.53 -7.51 -7.61
CA TYR A 170 -19.19 -6.72 -8.80
C TYR A 170 -17.67 -6.59 -8.99
N GLU A 171 -16.90 -6.48 -7.90
CA GLU A 171 -15.43 -6.53 -7.97
C GLU A 171 -14.93 -7.85 -8.58
N MET A 172 -15.56 -9.00 -8.20
CA MET A 172 -15.24 -10.30 -8.79
C MET A 172 -15.62 -10.42 -10.27
N LEU A 173 -16.60 -9.65 -10.73
CA LEU A 173 -16.99 -9.56 -12.14
C LEU A 173 -16.11 -8.59 -12.94
N GLY A 174 -15.23 -7.81 -12.28
CA GLY A 174 -14.44 -6.76 -12.91
C GLY A 174 -15.23 -5.47 -13.21
N ASP A 175 -16.49 -5.37 -12.75
CA ASP A 175 -17.29 -4.15 -12.85
C ASP A 175 -17.00 -3.22 -11.66
N TYR A 176 -15.88 -2.54 -11.74
CA TYR A 176 -15.40 -1.66 -10.65
C TYR A 176 -16.28 -0.42 -10.47
N ALA A 177 -16.98 0.02 -11.51
CA ALA A 177 -17.91 1.16 -11.41
C ALA A 177 -19.10 0.81 -10.50
N SER A 178 -19.78 -0.29 -10.80
CA SER A 178 -20.87 -0.80 -9.95
C SER A 178 -20.38 -1.17 -8.55
N ALA A 179 -19.19 -1.77 -8.43
CA ALA A 179 -18.60 -2.08 -7.14
C ALA A 179 -18.42 -0.84 -6.26
N CYS A 180 -17.92 0.26 -6.83
CA CYS A 180 -17.75 1.55 -6.15
C CYS A 180 -19.09 2.13 -5.69
N ASP A 181 -20.12 2.13 -6.56
CA ASP A 181 -21.44 2.66 -6.26
C ASP A 181 -22.10 1.92 -5.09
N TYR A 182 -22.03 0.58 -5.09
CA TYR A 182 -22.57 -0.22 -4.01
C TYR A 182 -21.77 -0.12 -2.72
N ALA A 183 -20.45 0.02 -2.77
CA ALA A 183 -19.62 0.30 -1.60
C ALA A 183 -19.98 1.64 -0.95
N GLN A 184 -20.15 2.70 -1.75
CA GLN A 184 -20.63 4.01 -1.27
C GLN A 184 -22.04 3.92 -0.67
N ARG A 185 -22.92 3.12 -1.28
CA ARG A 185 -24.27 2.88 -0.75
C ARG A 185 -24.20 2.18 0.61
N ALA A 186 -23.32 1.19 0.78
CA ALA A 186 -23.13 0.51 2.06
C ALA A 186 -22.70 1.51 3.15
N ILE A 187 -21.71 2.36 2.87
CA ILE A 187 -21.24 3.39 3.80
C ILE A 187 -22.39 4.32 4.22
N ARG A 188 -23.19 4.82 3.28
CA ARG A 188 -24.35 5.70 3.58
C ARG A 188 -25.42 5.03 4.43
N LEU A 189 -25.55 3.71 4.36
CA LEU A 189 -26.55 2.95 5.13
C LEU A 189 -26.04 2.59 6.55
N PHE A 190 -24.72 2.49 6.72
CA PHE A 190 -24.11 2.25 8.05
C PHE A 190 -24.05 3.52 8.90
N GLY A 191 -23.87 4.70 8.28
CA GLY A 191 -23.71 6.01 8.92
C GLY A 191 -24.97 6.69 9.22
#